data_e28df64b4e1b09d8f60f19366749260f
#
_entry.id   e28df64b4e1b09d8f60f19366749260f
#
_cell.length_a   1.000
_cell.length_b   1.000
_cell.length_c   1.000
_cell.angle_alpha   90.00
_cell.angle_beta   90.00
_cell.angle_gamma   90.00
#
_symmetry.space_group_name_H-M   'P 1'
#
loop_
_entity.id
_entity.type
_entity.pdbx_description
1 polymer ?
#
loop_
_entity_poly.entity_id
_entity_poly.type
_entity_poly.pdbx_seq_one_letter_code
_entity_poly.pdbx_strand_id
1 'polypeptide(L)'
;MAGVFEIADGFIDTVAKHHPTSATYMGVSGHDHLMNDYSPEAAEAFHAESLTALRAMEAAEPTNDRERICKDTFIDEATLSHEQFESREHLRDMNVLFSPVQSIRSVFDLMPQDSVEAWENIASRMEKIGGALAGYRETLDIGRAEGLVTSERQVNGTAEQCEAWAGNGDNSPFFDSLVNALAASDINNDSLSTRIENASASATE
;
A
#
# COMPACT_ATOMS: atom_id res chain seq x y z
N MET A 1 -28.73 -14.32 4.16
CA MET A 1 -27.36 -14.35 3.62
C MET A 1 -27.14 -13.01 2.92
N ALA A 2 -25.94 -12.44 3.02
CA ALA A 2 -25.62 -11.21 2.30
C ALA A 2 -25.70 -11.44 0.79
N GLY A 3 -26.12 -10.42 0.03
CA GLY A 3 -26.16 -10.48 -1.42
C GLY A 3 -24.76 -10.39 -2.04
N VAL A 4 -24.62 -10.77 -3.31
CA VAL A 4 -23.33 -10.76 -4.03
C VAL A 4 -22.65 -9.40 -3.98
N PHE A 5 -23.37 -8.31 -4.28
CA PHE A 5 -22.79 -6.96 -4.24
C PHE A 5 -22.47 -6.51 -2.81
N GLU A 6 -23.27 -6.89 -1.81
CA GLU A 6 -22.98 -6.56 -0.41
C GLU A 6 -21.66 -7.19 0.07
N ILE A 7 -21.38 -8.43 -0.36
CA ILE A 7 -20.10 -9.10 -0.07
C ILE A 7 -18.95 -8.40 -0.80
N ALA A 8 -19.13 -8.07 -2.07
CA ALA A 8 -18.11 -7.39 -2.86
C ALA A 8 -17.78 -6.00 -2.30
N ASP A 9 -18.80 -5.19 -1.95
CA ASP A 9 -18.63 -3.87 -1.34
C ASP A 9 -17.94 -3.98 0.03
N GLY A 10 -18.34 -4.93 0.88
CA GLY A 10 -17.68 -5.19 2.16
C GLY A 10 -16.23 -5.64 2.02
N PHE A 11 -15.88 -6.29 0.91
CA PHE A 11 -14.49 -6.64 0.64
C PHE A 11 -13.66 -5.41 0.23
N ILE A 12 -14.25 -4.42 -0.45
CA ILE A 12 -13.59 -3.12 -0.71
C ILE A 12 -13.20 -2.45 0.61
N ASP A 13 -14.07 -2.46 1.61
CA ASP A 13 -13.78 -1.94 2.96
C ASP A 13 -12.63 -2.71 3.64
N THR A 14 -12.60 -4.03 3.47
CA THR A 14 -11.51 -4.88 3.95
C THR A 14 -10.19 -4.52 3.28
N VAL A 15 -10.17 -4.35 1.96
CA VAL A 15 -8.97 -3.91 1.22
C VAL A 15 -8.53 -2.53 1.69
N ALA A 16 -9.45 -1.58 1.84
CA ALA A 16 -9.13 -0.22 2.29
C ALA A 16 -8.53 -0.18 3.70
N LYS A 17 -9.00 -1.06 4.59
CA LYS A 17 -8.48 -1.23 5.96
C LYS A 17 -7.05 -1.76 5.99
N HIS A 18 -6.76 -2.82 5.24
CA HIS A 18 -5.45 -3.49 5.24
C HIS A 18 -4.45 -2.83 4.28
N HIS A 19 -4.94 -2.22 3.21
CA HIS A 19 -4.14 -1.58 2.18
C HIS A 19 -4.59 -0.12 1.96
N PRO A 20 -4.33 0.78 2.93
CA PRO A 20 -4.73 2.20 2.84
C PRO A 20 -4.18 2.93 1.59
N THR A 21 -3.03 2.52 1.06
CA THR A 21 -2.52 3.08 -0.20
C THR A 21 -3.45 2.71 -1.36
N SER A 22 -3.94 1.46 -1.40
CA SER A 22 -4.94 1.03 -2.40
C SER A 22 -6.26 1.79 -2.25
N ALA A 23 -6.68 2.12 -1.02
CA ALA A 23 -7.86 2.96 -0.79
C ALA A 23 -7.71 4.34 -1.48
N THR A 24 -6.53 4.98 -1.38
CA THR A 24 -6.24 6.23 -2.09
C THR A 24 -6.32 6.05 -3.62
N TYR A 25 -5.73 4.97 -4.18
CA TYR A 25 -5.83 4.66 -5.61
C TYR A 25 -7.28 4.44 -6.09
N MET A 26 -8.12 3.82 -5.26
CA MET A 26 -9.53 3.56 -5.56
C MET A 26 -10.44 4.76 -5.28
N GLY A 27 -9.95 5.81 -4.62
CA GLY A 27 -10.75 6.96 -4.20
C GLY A 27 -11.65 6.68 -2.99
N VAL A 28 -11.32 5.67 -2.17
CA VAL A 28 -12.02 5.38 -0.92
C VAL A 28 -11.50 6.31 0.17
N SER A 29 -12.34 7.24 0.61
CA SER A 29 -11.98 8.27 1.58
C SER A 29 -11.76 7.73 2.99
N GLY A 30 -11.06 8.51 3.84
CA GLY A 30 -10.87 8.21 5.26
C GLY A 30 -9.62 7.41 5.59
N HIS A 31 -8.80 7.03 4.59
CA HIS A 31 -7.60 6.22 4.75
C HIS A 31 -6.30 6.96 4.41
N ASP A 32 -6.36 8.22 3.95
CA ASP A 32 -5.20 8.94 3.42
C ASP A 32 -4.11 9.26 4.47
N HIS A 33 -4.46 9.22 5.76
CA HIS A 33 -3.51 9.38 6.86
C HIS A 33 -2.78 8.07 7.26
N LEU A 34 -3.12 6.93 6.61
CA LEU A 34 -2.60 5.61 6.92
C LEU A 34 -1.63 5.14 5.83
N MET A 35 -0.73 4.22 6.21
CA MET A 35 0.19 3.50 5.34
C MET A 35 -0.07 2.00 5.47
N ASN A 36 0.20 1.24 4.42
CA ASN A 36 0.12 -0.22 4.49
C ASN A 36 1.10 -0.76 5.53
N ASP A 37 0.66 -1.75 6.27
CA ASP A 37 1.55 -2.63 7.03
C ASP A 37 1.94 -3.81 6.13
N TYR A 38 3.24 -3.96 5.90
CA TYR A 38 3.80 -5.03 5.08
C TYR A 38 4.47 -6.12 5.93
N SER A 39 4.13 -6.20 7.21
CA SER A 39 4.59 -7.27 8.10
C SER A 39 3.97 -8.63 7.73
N PRO A 40 4.62 -9.75 8.11
CA PRO A 40 4.06 -11.07 7.92
C PRO A 40 2.67 -11.24 8.56
N GLU A 41 2.49 -10.68 9.75
CA GLU A 41 1.23 -10.74 10.49
C GLU A 41 0.09 -10.00 9.76
N ALA A 42 0.39 -8.85 9.16
CA ALA A 42 -0.58 -8.11 8.37
C ALA A 42 -0.97 -8.87 7.10
N ALA A 43 -0.02 -9.53 6.45
CA ALA A 43 -0.27 -10.38 5.28
C ALA A 43 -1.18 -11.56 5.64
N GLU A 44 -0.91 -12.26 6.76
CA GLU A 44 -1.74 -13.35 7.27
C GLU A 44 -3.16 -12.88 7.63
N ALA A 45 -3.27 -11.72 8.29
CA ALA A 45 -4.57 -11.16 8.68
C ALA A 45 -5.42 -10.81 7.46
N PHE A 46 -4.85 -10.15 6.46
CA PHE A 46 -5.55 -9.85 5.21
C PHE A 46 -5.97 -11.12 4.47
N HIS A 47 -5.07 -12.11 4.39
CA HIS A 47 -5.36 -13.39 3.75
C HIS A 47 -6.53 -14.11 4.44
N ALA A 48 -6.59 -14.16 5.77
CA ALA A 48 -7.68 -14.78 6.52
C ALA A 48 -9.03 -14.08 6.27
N GLU A 49 -9.06 -12.74 6.23
CA GLU A 49 -10.25 -11.98 5.91
C GLU A 49 -10.68 -12.20 4.44
N SER A 50 -9.72 -12.28 3.51
CA SER A 50 -9.97 -12.58 2.09
C SER A 50 -10.58 -13.96 1.89
N LEU A 51 -10.09 -14.97 2.58
CA LEU A 51 -10.69 -16.33 2.55
C LEU A 51 -12.12 -16.35 3.12
N THR A 52 -12.39 -15.52 4.12
CA THR A 52 -13.73 -15.38 4.68
C THR A 52 -14.68 -14.78 3.65
N ALA A 53 -14.24 -13.74 2.92
CA ALA A 53 -15.03 -13.14 1.84
C ALA A 53 -15.23 -14.12 0.67
N LEU A 54 -14.19 -14.88 0.28
CA LEU A 54 -14.27 -15.89 -0.76
C LEU A 54 -15.35 -16.95 -0.44
N ARG A 55 -15.33 -17.51 0.77
CA ARG A 55 -16.33 -18.50 1.21
C ARG A 55 -17.75 -17.93 1.23
N ALA A 56 -17.88 -16.67 1.67
CA ALA A 56 -19.18 -15.99 1.65
C ALA A 56 -19.69 -15.80 0.21
N MET A 57 -18.79 -15.42 -0.72
CA MET A 57 -19.12 -15.24 -2.13
C MET A 57 -19.47 -16.57 -2.80
N GLU A 58 -18.76 -17.65 -2.52
CA GLU A 58 -19.07 -19.01 -3.01
C GLU A 58 -20.49 -19.45 -2.60
N ALA A 59 -20.88 -19.16 -1.36
CA ALA A 59 -22.19 -19.50 -0.81
C ALA A 59 -23.33 -18.58 -1.25
N ALA A 60 -23.04 -17.42 -1.82
CA ALA A 60 -24.04 -16.44 -2.26
C ALA A 60 -24.76 -16.91 -3.53
N GLU A 61 -26.08 -16.73 -3.60
CA GLU A 61 -26.88 -17.06 -4.78
C GLU A 61 -27.14 -15.79 -5.61
N PRO A 62 -26.60 -15.70 -6.85
CA PRO A 62 -26.83 -14.54 -7.71
C PRO A 62 -28.29 -14.51 -8.20
N THR A 63 -28.91 -13.34 -8.17
CA THR A 63 -30.31 -13.15 -8.57
C THR A 63 -30.46 -12.69 -10.03
N ASN A 64 -29.36 -12.30 -10.67
CA ASN A 64 -29.33 -11.80 -12.04
C ASN A 64 -27.92 -11.99 -12.68
N ASP A 65 -27.81 -11.73 -13.97
CA ASP A 65 -26.56 -11.90 -14.73
C ASP A 65 -25.42 -10.99 -14.25
N ARG A 66 -25.70 -9.80 -13.75
CA ARG A 66 -24.65 -8.89 -13.23
C ARG A 66 -24.07 -9.44 -11.95
N GLU A 67 -24.91 -9.94 -11.04
CA GLU A 67 -24.43 -10.60 -9.82
C GLU A 67 -23.66 -11.87 -10.13
N ARG A 68 -24.10 -12.65 -11.13
CA ARG A 68 -23.38 -13.84 -11.55
C ARG A 68 -21.98 -13.50 -12.05
N ILE A 69 -21.84 -12.48 -12.92
CA ILE A 69 -20.53 -12.02 -13.42
C ILE A 69 -19.67 -11.52 -12.26
N CYS A 70 -20.23 -10.71 -11.35
CA CYS A 70 -19.50 -10.22 -10.17
C CYS A 70 -19.00 -11.38 -9.31
N LYS A 71 -19.87 -12.36 -9.02
CA LYS A 71 -19.51 -13.56 -8.25
C LYS A 71 -18.38 -14.34 -8.92
N ASP A 72 -18.53 -14.65 -10.21
CA ASP A 72 -17.54 -15.44 -10.95
C ASP A 72 -16.18 -14.74 -10.96
N THR A 73 -16.14 -13.43 -11.27
CA THR A 73 -14.90 -12.63 -11.25
C THR A 73 -14.27 -12.56 -9.86
N PHE A 74 -15.08 -12.34 -8.82
CA PHE A 74 -14.58 -12.29 -7.44
C PHE A 74 -13.94 -13.62 -7.02
N ILE A 75 -14.60 -14.74 -7.32
CA ILE A 75 -14.09 -16.07 -6.98
C ILE A 75 -12.77 -16.33 -7.72
N ASP A 76 -12.69 -16.02 -9.01
CA ASP A 76 -11.47 -16.23 -9.81
C ASP A 76 -10.28 -15.43 -9.23
N GLU A 77 -10.47 -14.14 -8.95
CA GLU A 77 -9.43 -13.25 -8.40
C GLU A 77 -9.03 -13.63 -6.97
N ALA A 78 -10.01 -13.93 -6.10
CA ALA A 78 -9.75 -14.31 -4.72
C ALA A 78 -9.07 -15.68 -4.62
N THR A 79 -9.44 -16.63 -5.50
CA THR A 79 -8.78 -17.94 -5.59
C THR A 79 -7.33 -17.79 -6.03
N LEU A 80 -7.06 -16.98 -7.07
CA LEU A 80 -5.70 -16.70 -7.52
C LEU A 80 -4.85 -16.06 -6.41
N SER A 81 -5.41 -15.08 -5.70
CA SER A 81 -4.74 -14.43 -4.57
C SER A 81 -4.43 -15.43 -3.44
N HIS A 82 -5.35 -16.35 -3.16
CA HIS A 82 -5.14 -17.44 -2.20
C HIS A 82 -3.99 -18.36 -2.64
N GLU A 83 -3.99 -18.82 -3.88
CA GLU A 83 -2.94 -19.70 -4.43
C GLU A 83 -1.57 -19.02 -4.40
N GLN A 84 -1.49 -17.73 -4.70
CA GLN A 84 -0.26 -16.93 -4.62
C GLN A 84 0.24 -16.83 -3.17
N PHE A 85 -0.66 -16.61 -2.21
CA PHE A 85 -0.29 -16.58 -0.80
C PHE A 85 0.22 -17.94 -0.30
N GLU A 86 -0.48 -19.04 -0.60
CA GLU A 86 -0.08 -20.41 -0.25
C GLU A 86 1.28 -20.78 -0.92
N SER A 87 1.52 -20.28 -2.14
CA SER A 87 2.81 -20.42 -2.83
C SER A 87 3.89 -19.51 -2.26
N ARG A 88 3.55 -18.68 -1.26
CA ARG A 88 4.46 -17.78 -0.54
C ARG A 88 5.12 -16.72 -1.42
N GLU A 89 4.45 -16.29 -2.50
CA GLU A 89 4.95 -15.28 -3.42
C GLU A 89 5.21 -13.93 -2.74
N HIS A 90 4.40 -13.58 -1.73
CA HIS A 90 4.57 -12.35 -0.94
C HIS A 90 5.92 -12.28 -0.21
N LEU A 91 6.59 -13.41 0.07
CA LEU A 91 7.89 -13.45 0.74
C LEU A 91 9.07 -13.07 -0.17
N ARG A 92 8.84 -12.95 -1.48
CA ARG A 92 9.83 -12.56 -2.48
C ARG A 92 9.35 -11.46 -3.42
N ASP A 93 8.28 -10.77 -3.05
CA ASP A 93 7.69 -9.70 -3.86
C ASP A 93 8.58 -8.45 -3.83
N MET A 94 9.64 -8.48 -4.65
CA MET A 94 10.52 -7.34 -4.91
C MET A 94 10.82 -7.26 -6.39
N ASN A 95 10.43 -6.14 -7.00
CA ASN A 95 10.71 -5.84 -8.39
C ASN A 95 10.75 -4.32 -8.63
N VAL A 96 11.23 -3.88 -9.78
CA VAL A 96 11.42 -2.46 -10.11
C VAL A 96 10.15 -1.74 -10.58
N LEU A 97 8.99 -2.42 -10.64
CA LEU A 97 7.75 -1.85 -11.19
C LEU A 97 6.63 -1.77 -10.14
N PHE A 98 6.32 -2.90 -9.50
CA PHE A 98 5.14 -3.06 -8.66
C PHE A 98 5.47 -3.87 -7.41
N SER A 99 6.24 -3.31 -6.49
CA SER A 99 6.47 -3.90 -5.17
C SER A 99 6.12 -2.89 -4.07
N PRO A 100 6.12 -3.29 -2.80
CA PRO A 100 5.83 -2.39 -1.69
C PRO A 100 6.60 -1.07 -1.73
N VAL A 101 7.86 -1.10 -2.14
CA VAL A 101 8.72 0.10 -2.21
C VAL A 101 8.14 1.16 -3.15
N GLN A 102 7.73 0.76 -4.36
CA GLN A 102 7.11 1.70 -5.31
C GLN A 102 5.74 2.17 -4.83
N SER A 103 4.95 1.29 -4.20
CA SER A 103 3.64 1.64 -3.66
C SER A 103 3.73 2.66 -2.53
N ILE A 104 4.72 2.52 -1.63
CA ILE A 104 5.02 3.46 -0.55
C ILE A 104 5.34 4.85 -1.10
N ARG A 105 6.14 4.93 -2.16
CA ARG A 105 6.55 6.21 -2.75
C ARG A 105 5.44 6.82 -3.61
N SER A 106 4.83 6.04 -4.50
CA SER A 106 3.97 6.57 -5.56
C SER A 106 2.60 7.04 -5.07
N VAL A 107 2.14 6.58 -3.92
CA VAL A 107 0.86 7.04 -3.35
C VAL A 107 0.84 8.55 -3.08
N PHE A 108 1.98 9.15 -2.78
CA PHE A 108 2.09 10.60 -2.54
C PHE A 108 1.84 11.45 -3.79
N ASP A 109 2.02 10.90 -4.99
CA ASP A 109 1.70 11.57 -6.25
C ASP A 109 0.19 11.75 -6.45
N LEU A 110 -0.64 10.99 -5.73
CA LEU A 110 -2.10 11.00 -5.84
C LEU A 110 -2.79 11.75 -4.70
N MET A 111 -2.06 12.06 -3.63
CA MET A 111 -2.64 12.71 -2.46
C MET A 111 -2.98 14.18 -2.75
N PRO A 112 -4.17 14.66 -2.36
CA PRO A 112 -4.53 16.07 -2.50
C PRO A 112 -3.60 16.96 -1.65
N GLN A 113 -3.37 18.19 -2.12
CA GLN A 113 -2.49 19.20 -1.51
C GLN A 113 -3.18 20.56 -1.34
N ASP A 114 -4.51 20.56 -1.32
CA ASP A 114 -5.36 21.76 -1.44
C ASP A 114 -5.89 22.28 -0.10
N SER A 115 -5.63 21.58 1.00
CA SER A 115 -6.11 21.96 2.33
C SER A 115 -5.14 21.58 3.44
N VAL A 116 -5.30 22.19 4.63
CA VAL A 116 -4.53 21.84 5.82
C VAL A 116 -4.72 20.36 6.16
N GLU A 117 -5.95 19.84 6.09
CA GLU A 117 -6.25 18.43 6.35
C GLU A 117 -5.51 17.49 5.38
N ALA A 118 -5.48 17.85 4.09
CA ALA A 118 -4.74 17.07 3.08
C ALA A 118 -3.24 16.99 3.42
N TRP A 119 -2.63 18.09 3.83
CA TRP A 119 -1.23 18.10 4.25
C TRP A 119 -0.97 17.40 5.57
N GLU A 120 -1.91 17.43 6.52
CA GLU A 120 -1.83 16.62 7.75
C GLU A 120 -1.89 15.12 7.44
N ASN A 121 -2.67 14.70 6.45
CA ASN A 121 -2.71 13.32 5.97
C ASN A 121 -1.37 12.93 5.32
N ILE A 122 -0.78 13.80 4.49
CA ILE A 122 0.55 13.59 3.90
C ILE A 122 1.60 13.40 5.00
N ALA A 123 1.65 14.31 5.99
CA ALA A 123 2.57 14.19 7.11
C ALA A 123 2.40 12.87 7.88
N SER A 124 1.15 12.55 8.23
CA SER A 124 0.82 11.31 8.96
C SER A 124 1.22 10.05 8.20
N ARG A 125 1.10 10.05 6.88
CA ARG A 125 1.50 8.93 6.03
C ARG A 125 3.00 8.82 5.92
N MET A 126 3.72 9.93 5.74
CA MET A 126 5.19 9.98 5.72
C MET A 126 5.80 9.44 7.01
N GLU A 127 5.28 9.84 8.17
CA GLU A 127 5.72 9.37 9.49
C GLU A 127 5.65 7.84 9.67
N LYS A 128 4.89 7.15 8.84
CA LYS A 128 4.70 5.68 8.91
C LYS A 128 5.57 4.89 7.93
N ILE A 129 6.31 5.56 7.05
CA ILE A 129 7.14 4.91 6.03
C ILE A 129 8.17 3.97 6.67
N GLY A 130 8.87 4.42 7.71
CA GLY A 130 9.87 3.60 8.42
C GLY A 130 9.28 2.30 8.96
N GLY A 131 8.07 2.35 9.54
CA GLY A 131 7.35 1.16 10.01
C GLY A 131 6.96 0.20 8.87
N ALA A 132 6.45 0.76 7.79
CA ALA A 132 6.07 -0.02 6.59
C ALA A 132 7.29 -0.74 5.97
N LEU A 133 8.42 -0.06 5.86
CA LEU A 133 9.67 -0.64 5.35
C LEU A 133 10.26 -1.68 6.31
N ALA A 134 10.12 -1.48 7.63
CA ALA A 134 10.57 -2.46 8.62
C ALA A 134 9.76 -3.76 8.51
N GLY A 135 8.43 -3.69 8.43
CA GLY A 135 7.56 -4.87 8.22
C GLY A 135 7.84 -5.56 6.88
N TYR A 136 8.04 -4.79 5.81
CA TYR A 136 8.42 -5.36 4.51
C TYR A 136 9.75 -6.10 4.55
N ARG A 137 10.76 -5.52 5.22
CA ARG A 137 12.05 -6.17 5.43
C ARG A 137 11.92 -7.48 6.18
N GLU A 138 11.09 -7.52 7.24
CA GLU A 138 10.84 -8.75 8.00
C GLU A 138 10.23 -9.84 7.11
N THR A 139 9.26 -9.50 6.27
CA THR A 139 8.66 -10.42 5.28
C THR A 139 9.69 -10.97 4.31
N LEU A 140 10.57 -10.13 3.76
CA LEU A 140 11.65 -10.57 2.87
C LEU A 140 12.73 -11.39 3.59
N ASP A 141 13.02 -11.10 4.87
CA ASP A 141 13.98 -11.87 5.67
C ASP A 141 13.49 -13.30 5.93
N ILE A 142 12.18 -13.51 6.12
CA ILE A 142 11.56 -14.84 6.18
C ILE A 142 11.77 -15.56 4.86
N GLY A 143 11.44 -14.91 3.74
CA GLY A 143 11.64 -15.48 2.39
C GLY A 143 13.10 -15.88 2.16
N ARG A 144 14.04 -15.00 2.51
CA ARG A 144 15.47 -15.27 2.40
C ARG A 144 15.91 -16.47 3.22
N ALA A 145 15.41 -16.62 4.44
CA ALA A 145 15.74 -17.76 5.31
C ALA A 145 15.25 -19.10 4.73
N GLU A 146 14.21 -19.08 3.90
CA GLU A 146 13.63 -20.24 3.25
C GLU A 146 14.12 -20.45 1.81
N GLY A 147 15.01 -19.60 1.31
CA GLY A 147 15.51 -19.65 -0.06
C GLY A 147 14.53 -19.10 -1.11
N LEU A 148 13.45 -18.43 -0.68
CA LEU A 148 12.51 -17.74 -1.53
C LEU A 148 13.01 -16.30 -1.75
N VAL A 149 13.74 -16.09 -2.84
CA VAL A 149 14.33 -14.79 -3.18
C VAL A 149 13.99 -14.37 -4.59
N THR A 150 13.95 -13.07 -4.82
CA THR A 150 13.87 -12.51 -6.17
C THR A 150 15.25 -12.50 -6.84
N SER A 151 15.31 -12.15 -8.12
CA SER A 151 16.59 -12.11 -8.84
C SER A 151 17.47 -10.94 -8.39
N GLU A 152 18.79 -11.12 -8.42
CA GLU A 152 19.79 -10.08 -8.10
C GLU A 152 19.54 -8.78 -8.90
N ARG A 153 19.15 -8.92 -10.18
CA ARG A 153 18.80 -7.76 -11.01
C ARG A 153 17.68 -6.92 -10.45
N GLN A 154 16.63 -7.55 -9.91
CA GLN A 154 15.50 -6.83 -9.31
C GLN A 154 15.90 -6.17 -7.99
N VAL A 155 16.68 -6.85 -7.17
CA VAL A 155 17.19 -6.29 -5.92
C VAL A 155 18.04 -5.04 -6.18
N ASN A 156 19.02 -5.15 -7.08
CA ASN A 156 19.90 -4.04 -7.43
C ASN A 156 19.12 -2.86 -8.02
N GLY A 157 18.20 -3.13 -8.95
CA GLY A 157 17.39 -2.06 -9.56
C GLY A 157 16.46 -1.38 -8.55
N THR A 158 15.89 -2.13 -7.59
CA THR A 158 15.08 -1.53 -6.52
C THR A 158 15.96 -0.70 -5.56
N ALA A 159 17.16 -1.18 -5.22
CA ALA A 159 18.11 -0.42 -4.42
C ALA A 159 18.51 0.90 -5.09
N GLU A 160 18.83 0.88 -6.39
CA GLU A 160 19.13 2.09 -7.18
C GLU A 160 17.96 3.09 -7.16
N GLN A 161 16.71 2.62 -7.20
CA GLN A 161 15.54 3.50 -7.07
C GLN A 161 15.45 4.13 -5.67
N CYS A 162 15.66 3.34 -4.62
CA CYS A 162 15.66 3.87 -3.24
C CYS A 162 16.77 4.91 -3.05
N GLU A 163 17.98 4.65 -3.54
CA GLU A 163 19.09 5.59 -3.49
C GLU A 163 18.78 6.90 -4.22
N ALA A 164 18.14 6.81 -5.40
CA ALA A 164 17.73 7.99 -6.16
C ALA A 164 16.65 8.80 -5.40
N TRP A 165 15.69 8.13 -4.76
CA TRP A 165 14.66 8.82 -3.96
C TRP A 165 15.19 9.37 -2.63
N ALA A 166 16.22 8.78 -2.08
CA ALA A 166 16.94 9.30 -0.93
C ALA A 166 17.89 10.48 -1.27
N GLY A 167 17.99 10.87 -2.55
CA GLY A 167 18.80 12.00 -2.98
C GLY A 167 20.28 11.70 -3.15
N ASN A 168 20.65 10.43 -3.31
CA ASN A 168 22.03 10.07 -3.59
C ASN A 168 22.42 10.47 -5.03
N GLY A 169 23.65 10.93 -5.20
CA GLY A 169 24.15 11.46 -6.45
C GLY A 169 23.72 12.92 -6.68
N ASP A 170 23.29 13.24 -7.91
CA ASP A 170 22.88 14.58 -8.31
C ASP A 170 21.37 14.85 -8.08
N ASN A 171 20.66 13.94 -7.40
CA ASN A 171 19.23 14.05 -7.17
C ASN A 171 18.94 14.75 -5.83
N SER A 172 17.83 15.51 -5.79
CA SER A 172 17.24 15.92 -4.51
C SER A 172 16.38 14.79 -3.96
N PRO A 173 16.30 14.62 -2.62
CA PRO A 173 15.39 13.65 -2.02
C PRO A 173 13.96 13.82 -2.51
N PHE A 174 13.26 12.72 -2.77
CA PHE A 174 11.87 12.78 -3.28
C PHE A 174 10.95 13.55 -2.33
N PHE A 175 11.05 13.29 -1.03
CA PHE A 175 10.16 13.88 -0.03
C PHE A 175 10.41 15.38 0.18
N ASP A 176 11.57 15.91 -0.17
CA ASP A 176 11.82 17.35 -0.17
C ASP A 176 10.93 18.10 -1.18
N SER A 177 10.47 17.42 -2.22
CA SER A 177 9.48 17.98 -3.15
C SER A 177 8.16 18.33 -2.48
N LEU A 178 7.72 17.55 -1.48
CA LEU A 178 6.53 17.83 -0.69
C LEU A 178 6.73 18.99 0.28
N VAL A 179 7.92 19.11 0.89
CA VAL A 179 8.30 20.28 1.70
C VAL A 179 8.22 21.55 0.85
N ASN A 180 8.82 21.54 -0.33
CA ASN A 180 8.81 22.66 -1.26
C ASN A 180 7.40 23.00 -1.76
N ALA A 181 6.57 22.00 -2.02
CA ALA A 181 5.19 22.19 -2.47
C ALA A 181 4.33 22.86 -1.39
N LEU A 182 4.46 22.44 -0.11
CA LEU A 182 3.78 23.11 1.00
C LEU A 182 4.25 24.56 1.17
N ALA A 183 5.58 24.80 1.11
CA ALA A 183 6.15 26.15 1.22
C ALA A 183 5.70 27.09 0.08
N ALA A 184 5.38 26.55 -1.10
CA ALA A 184 4.88 27.29 -2.25
C ALA A 184 3.34 27.48 -2.24
N SER A 185 2.63 26.82 -1.33
CA SER A 185 1.17 26.93 -1.19
C SER A 185 0.74 28.17 -0.40
N ASP A 186 -0.56 28.49 -0.44
CA ASP A 186 -1.15 29.57 0.36
C ASP A 186 -1.40 29.14 1.84
N ILE A 187 -0.96 27.96 2.24
CA ILE A 187 -1.18 27.41 3.59
C ILE A 187 -0.07 27.92 4.52
N ASN A 188 -0.45 28.83 5.43
CA ASN A 188 0.44 29.40 6.43
C ASN A 188 0.23 28.70 7.78
N ASN A 189 0.98 27.63 8.05
CA ASN A 189 0.92 26.87 9.29
C ASN A 189 2.34 26.37 9.67
N ASP A 190 3.04 27.12 10.52
CA ASP A 190 4.42 26.84 10.93
C ASP A 190 4.58 25.45 11.58
N SER A 191 3.58 25.01 12.37
CA SER A 191 3.60 23.70 13.00
C SER A 191 3.52 22.57 11.97
N LEU A 192 2.67 22.72 10.96
CA LEU A 192 2.54 21.76 9.86
C LEU A 192 3.80 21.75 8.99
N SER A 193 4.37 22.91 8.69
CA SER A 193 5.63 23.01 7.93
C SER A 193 6.77 22.26 8.64
N THR A 194 6.94 22.50 9.95
CA THR A 194 7.95 21.77 10.75
C THR A 194 7.67 20.26 10.78
N ARG A 195 6.41 19.86 10.87
CA ARG A 195 6.02 18.43 10.86
C ARG A 195 6.36 17.77 9.54
N ILE A 196 6.06 18.40 8.40
CA ILE A 196 6.37 17.89 7.05
C ILE A 196 7.90 17.81 6.85
N GLU A 197 8.67 18.81 7.28
CA GLU A 197 10.14 18.79 7.22
C GLU A 197 10.72 17.59 8.01
N ASN A 198 10.26 17.38 9.23
CA ASN A 198 10.71 16.26 10.06
C ASN A 198 10.30 14.91 9.45
N ALA A 199 9.08 14.80 8.94
CA ALA A 199 8.59 13.59 8.30
C ALA A 199 9.35 13.28 7.00
N SER A 200 9.70 14.32 6.19
CA SER A 200 10.55 14.19 5.01
C SER A 200 11.94 13.66 5.37
N ALA A 201 12.58 14.24 6.37
CA ALA A 201 13.90 13.79 6.83
C ALA A 201 13.87 12.32 7.26
N SER A 202 12.88 11.93 8.08
CA SER A 202 12.74 10.52 8.55
C SER A 202 12.38 9.54 7.43
N ALA A 203 11.62 9.96 6.42
CA ALA A 203 11.25 9.11 5.29
C ALA A 203 12.41 8.91 4.29
N THR A 204 13.43 9.75 4.35
CA THR A 204 14.61 9.73 3.48
C THR A 204 15.75 8.88 4.06
N GLU A 205 15.80 8.67 5.39
CA GLU A 205 16.79 7.82 6.09
C GLU A 205 16.58 6.34 5.79
#